data_3f73455a72f572010ee99e7121678e2b
#
_entry.id   3f73455a72f572010ee99e7121678e2b
#
_cell.length_a   1.000
_cell.length_b   1.000
_cell.length_c   1.000
_cell.angle_alpha   90.00
_cell.angle_beta   90.00
_cell.angle_gamma   90.00
#
_symmetry.space_group_name_H-M   'P 1'
#
loop_
_entity.id
_entity.type
_entity.pdbx_description
1 polymer ?
#
loop_
_entity_poly.entity_id
_entity_poly.type
_entity_poly.pdbx_seq_one_letter_code
_entity_poly.pdbx_strand_id
1 'polypeptide(L)'
;MNLTTRAARRVVAATAMIAAAILVPTAALATSGRSAAPASTAAPKCATAALTAWMPAGPGNGYAGGAVYELEISNTSARACTLYGFPGVSALGSNGHQLGSPASWDHAHPSQLLTLSPGATAHAVLRIVDVSVLGNPKQPCNPTKAAALRIIPPNDRTSIEIPFSFNACATPGPIYLSVRTTQSGAGIPNFSF
;
A
#
# COMPACT_ATOMS: atom_id res chain seq x y z
N MET A 1 3.01 63.87 -25.11
CA MET A 1 4.17 64.12 -26.00
C MET A 1 4.25 62.88 -26.89
N ASN A 2 3.55 62.84 -28.04
CA ASN A 2 3.98 63.15 -29.39
C ASN A 2 5.31 62.55 -29.78
N LEU A 3 5.28 61.63 -30.74
CA LEU A 3 5.51 61.77 -32.20
C LEU A 3 5.59 60.39 -32.83
N THR A 4 4.68 59.91 -33.66
CA THR A 4 4.57 59.97 -35.13
C THR A 4 5.87 59.95 -35.93
N THR A 5 6.03 58.96 -36.82
CA THR A 5 6.51 59.07 -38.23
C THR A 5 6.39 57.67 -38.88
N ARG A 6 5.46 57.44 -39.81
CA ARG A 6 5.40 57.65 -41.28
C ARG A 6 6.46 56.85 -42.06
N ALA A 7 6.00 55.78 -42.70
CA ALA A 7 5.81 55.57 -44.14
C ALA A 7 7.05 55.46 -45.02
N ALA A 8 7.14 54.34 -45.74
CA ALA A 8 7.51 54.36 -47.17
C ALA A 8 7.08 53.08 -47.87
N ARG A 9 6.14 53.20 -48.77
CA ARG A 9 5.78 52.28 -49.82
C ARG A 9 6.92 52.23 -50.84
N ARG A 10 7.32 51.01 -51.27
CA ARG A 10 7.90 50.78 -52.58
C ARG A 10 7.21 49.62 -53.25
N VAL A 11 6.48 49.95 -54.28
CA VAL A 11 5.92 49.06 -55.30
C VAL A 11 7.05 48.76 -56.29
N VAL A 12 7.31 47.51 -56.59
CA VAL A 12 7.99 47.10 -57.80
C VAL A 12 7.21 45.90 -58.37
N ALA A 13 6.74 46.16 -59.54
CA ALA A 13 6.02 45.24 -60.39
C ALA A 13 7.02 44.42 -61.27
N ALA A 14 6.45 43.36 -61.80
CA ALA A 14 6.85 42.56 -62.99
C ALA A 14 7.57 41.28 -62.65
N THR A 15 7.22 40.14 -63.12
CA THR A 15 6.95 39.59 -64.42
C THR A 15 6.51 38.11 -64.25
N ALA A 16 5.50 37.75 -64.93
CA ALA A 16 5.00 36.38 -64.99
C ALA A 16 5.97 35.49 -65.83
N MET A 17 6.33 34.32 -65.25
CA MET A 17 6.77 33.16 -66.06
C MET A 17 5.92 31.96 -65.67
N ILE A 18 5.13 31.54 -66.61
CA ILE A 18 4.31 30.31 -66.58
C ILE A 18 5.26 29.15 -66.82
N ALA A 19 5.58 28.39 -65.78
CA ALA A 19 6.19 27.04 -65.92
C ALA A 19 5.12 26.02 -65.62
N ALA A 20 4.68 25.27 -66.61
CA ALA A 20 3.81 24.13 -66.48
C ALA A 20 4.54 23.03 -65.74
N ALA A 21 4.22 22.81 -64.47
CA ALA A 21 4.70 21.70 -63.70
C ALA A 21 3.68 20.54 -63.80
N ILE A 22 4.11 19.45 -64.37
CA ILE A 22 3.40 18.17 -64.45
C ILE A 22 3.29 17.63 -63.00
N LEU A 23 2.10 17.65 -62.42
CA LEU A 23 1.79 17.01 -61.13
C LEU A 23 1.71 15.48 -61.37
N VAL A 24 2.72 14.76 -60.96
CA VAL A 24 2.66 13.31 -60.75
C VAL A 24 2.04 13.08 -59.36
N PRO A 25 0.92 12.41 -59.22
CA PRO A 25 0.37 12.08 -57.91
C PRO A 25 1.21 10.96 -57.27
N THR A 26 2.10 11.28 -56.34
CA THR A 26 2.71 10.27 -55.48
C THR A 26 1.63 9.85 -54.47
N ALA A 27 1.09 8.65 -54.67
CA ALA A 27 0.26 7.99 -53.67
C ALA A 27 1.12 7.66 -52.46
N ALA A 28 1.07 8.48 -51.44
CA ALA A 28 1.63 8.19 -50.14
C ALA A 28 0.85 7.04 -49.51
N LEU A 29 1.38 5.83 -49.51
CA LEU A 29 0.90 4.73 -48.70
C LEU A 29 1.09 5.13 -47.22
N ALA A 30 0.03 5.66 -46.62
CA ALA A 30 -0.01 5.86 -45.15
C ALA A 30 -0.03 4.48 -44.50
N THR A 31 1.12 3.95 -44.14
CA THR A 31 1.25 2.83 -43.23
C THR A 31 0.72 3.33 -41.87
N SER A 32 -0.55 3.01 -41.58
CA SER A 32 -1.12 3.17 -40.25
C SER A 32 -0.36 2.25 -39.30
N GLY A 33 0.75 2.78 -38.75
CA GLY A 33 1.44 2.16 -37.64
C GLY A 33 0.47 2.05 -36.48
N ARG A 34 -0.15 0.88 -36.34
CA ARG A 34 -0.95 0.56 -35.16
C ARG A 34 0.06 0.47 -34.02
N SER A 35 0.20 1.56 -33.28
CA SER A 35 0.95 1.57 -32.03
C SER A 35 0.22 0.60 -31.10
N ALA A 36 0.74 -0.62 -30.97
CA ALA A 36 0.24 -1.56 -29.98
C ALA A 36 0.44 -0.88 -28.62
N ALA A 37 -0.65 -0.54 -27.95
CA ALA A 37 -0.59 -0.11 -26.56
C ALA A 37 0.17 -1.20 -25.78
N PRO A 38 1.14 -0.84 -24.93
CA PRO A 38 1.85 -1.82 -24.11
C PRO A 38 0.82 -2.61 -23.34
N ALA A 39 0.84 -3.94 -23.47
CA ALA A 39 0.00 -4.82 -22.68
C ALA A 39 0.29 -4.50 -21.21
N SER A 40 -0.70 -4.01 -20.49
CA SER A 40 -0.60 -3.77 -19.05
C SER A 40 -0.41 -5.13 -18.38
N THR A 41 0.83 -5.51 -18.15
CA THR A 41 1.12 -6.69 -17.33
C THR A 41 0.66 -6.39 -15.91
N ALA A 42 -0.22 -7.22 -15.37
CA ALA A 42 -0.70 -7.09 -13.99
C ALA A 42 0.53 -6.99 -13.04
N ALA A 43 0.44 -6.08 -12.07
CA ALA A 43 1.52 -5.89 -11.11
C ALA A 43 1.78 -7.21 -10.34
N PRO A 44 3.06 -7.59 -10.14
CA PRO A 44 3.39 -8.82 -9.42
C PRO A 44 2.98 -8.71 -7.95
N LYS A 45 2.93 -9.85 -7.25
CA LYS A 45 2.77 -9.88 -5.81
C LYS A 45 3.91 -9.11 -5.12
N CYS A 46 3.59 -8.36 -4.06
CA CYS A 46 4.60 -7.70 -3.26
C CYS A 46 5.51 -8.74 -2.57
N ALA A 47 6.81 -8.62 -2.77
CA ALA A 47 7.78 -9.38 -2.00
C ALA A 47 8.02 -8.67 -0.65
N THR A 48 8.20 -9.42 0.43
CA THR A 48 8.43 -8.83 1.77
C THR A 48 9.62 -7.87 1.79
N ALA A 49 10.70 -8.16 1.05
CA ALA A 49 11.85 -7.27 0.93
C ALA A 49 11.55 -5.90 0.26
N ALA A 50 10.41 -5.78 -0.41
CA ALA A 50 9.94 -4.55 -1.03
C ALA A 50 8.93 -3.79 -0.15
N LEU A 51 8.66 -4.29 1.06
CA LEU A 51 7.68 -3.75 1.99
C LEU A 51 8.36 -3.31 3.29
N THR A 52 7.79 -2.30 3.90
CA THR A 52 8.02 -2.00 5.32
C THR A 52 6.70 -2.07 6.06
N ALA A 53 6.73 -2.56 7.30
CA ALA A 53 5.59 -2.55 8.18
C ALA A 53 5.87 -1.61 9.35
N TRP A 54 4.85 -0.90 9.82
CA TRP A 54 4.97 0.01 10.95
C TRP A 54 3.60 0.24 11.60
N MET A 55 3.60 0.79 12.79
CA MET A 55 2.40 1.20 13.50
C MET A 55 2.53 2.65 13.92
N PRO A 56 1.47 3.47 13.79
CA PRO A 56 1.45 4.83 14.30
C PRO A 56 1.82 4.85 15.79
N ALA A 57 2.56 5.86 16.20
CA ALA A 57 2.89 6.05 17.61
C ALA A 57 1.61 6.42 18.38
N GLY A 58 1.41 5.79 19.53
CA GLY A 58 0.29 6.11 20.41
C GLY A 58 -0.32 4.88 21.09
N PRO A 59 -1.27 5.10 21.99
CA PRO A 59 -1.88 4.04 22.79
C PRO A 59 -2.90 3.18 22.01
N GLY A 60 -3.16 3.50 20.75
CA GLY A 60 -4.26 2.90 19.98
C GLY A 60 -5.63 3.46 20.40
N ASN A 61 -6.67 3.02 19.72
CA ASN A 61 -8.05 3.35 20.05
C ASN A 61 -8.59 2.32 21.06
N GLY A 62 -8.78 2.76 22.32
CA GLY A 62 -9.26 1.90 23.39
C GLY A 62 -10.73 1.51 23.24
N TYR A 63 -11.05 0.29 23.64
CA TYR A 63 -12.42 -0.18 23.85
C TYR A 63 -12.48 -0.96 25.17
N ALA A 64 -13.68 -1.31 25.65
CA ALA A 64 -13.82 -2.14 26.84
C ALA A 64 -13.12 -3.50 26.64
N GLY A 65 -11.98 -3.70 27.34
CA GLY A 65 -11.21 -4.94 27.32
C GLY A 65 -10.09 -5.00 26.28
N GLY A 66 -9.63 -3.86 25.70
CA GLY A 66 -8.48 -3.86 24.82
C GLY A 66 -8.26 -2.58 24.05
N ALA A 67 -7.49 -2.67 22.97
CA ALA A 67 -7.22 -1.56 22.06
C ALA A 67 -7.13 -2.04 20.62
N VAL A 68 -7.36 -1.12 19.71
CA VAL A 68 -7.23 -1.31 18.27
C VAL A 68 -6.12 -0.42 17.73
N TYR A 69 -5.32 -0.97 16.87
CA TYR A 69 -4.19 -0.34 16.23
C TYR A 69 -4.29 -0.46 14.72
N GLU A 70 -3.66 0.46 14.04
CA GLU A 70 -3.48 0.42 12.60
C GLU A 70 -2.10 -0.18 12.31
N LEU A 71 -2.10 -1.31 11.62
CA LEU A 71 -0.89 -1.93 11.09
C LEU A 71 -0.73 -1.47 9.66
N GLU A 72 0.30 -0.69 9.40
CA GLU A 72 0.60 -0.13 8.09
C GLU A 72 1.60 -0.99 7.35
N ILE A 73 1.40 -1.18 6.04
CA ILE A 73 2.30 -1.89 5.14
C ILE A 73 2.53 -1.02 3.91
N SER A 74 3.74 -0.51 3.75
CA SER A 74 4.10 0.42 2.67
C SER A 74 5.01 -0.24 1.65
N ASN A 75 4.75 0.01 0.36
CA ASN A 75 5.64 -0.42 -0.73
C ASN A 75 6.82 0.55 -0.85
N THR A 76 8.00 0.09 -0.47
CA THR A 76 9.25 0.87 -0.53
C THR A 76 10.03 0.66 -1.82
N SER A 77 9.54 -0.18 -2.73
CA SER A 77 10.19 -0.41 -4.01
C SER A 77 9.81 0.65 -5.06
N ALA A 78 10.57 0.69 -6.15
CA ALA A 78 10.30 1.56 -7.29
C ALA A 78 9.23 1.02 -8.25
N ARG A 79 8.58 -0.10 -7.94
CA ARG A 79 7.59 -0.75 -8.81
C ARG A 79 6.29 -1.01 -8.07
N ALA A 80 5.18 -0.92 -8.79
CA ALA A 80 3.89 -1.33 -8.25
C ALA A 80 3.86 -2.84 -7.98
N CYS A 81 3.18 -3.24 -6.90
CA CYS A 81 2.97 -4.63 -6.54
C CYS A 81 1.58 -4.83 -5.93
N THR A 82 1.15 -6.07 -5.74
CA THR A 82 -0.18 -6.41 -5.25
C THR A 82 -0.14 -7.11 -3.91
N LEU A 83 -1.12 -6.81 -3.05
CA LEU A 83 -1.43 -7.53 -1.81
C LEU A 83 -2.87 -8.06 -1.87
N TYR A 84 -3.11 -9.20 -1.21
CA TYR A 84 -4.45 -9.78 -1.12
C TYR A 84 -4.61 -10.57 0.18
N GLY A 85 -5.58 -10.21 1.01
CA GLY A 85 -5.95 -10.98 2.18
C GLY A 85 -5.42 -10.43 3.51
N PHE A 86 -5.15 -11.31 4.45
CA PHE A 86 -4.80 -10.99 5.82
C PHE A 86 -3.30 -11.06 6.04
N PRO A 87 -2.70 -10.11 6.77
CA PRO A 87 -1.35 -10.29 7.27
C PRO A 87 -1.35 -11.34 8.40
N GLY A 88 -0.27 -12.09 8.53
CA GLY A 88 0.01 -12.87 9.73
C GLY A 88 0.61 -11.94 10.80
N VAL A 89 0.14 -12.02 12.04
CA VAL A 89 0.66 -11.21 13.15
C VAL A 89 0.92 -12.10 14.35
N SER A 90 2.10 -11.98 14.95
CA SER A 90 2.45 -12.70 16.18
C SER A 90 3.23 -11.77 17.13
N ALA A 91 2.98 -11.90 18.42
CA ALA A 91 3.79 -11.24 19.43
C ALA A 91 5.13 -11.94 19.63
N LEU A 92 6.19 -11.18 19.86
CA LEU A 92 7.52 -11.69 20.18
C LEU A 92 7.99 -11.17 21.54
N GLY A 93 8.61 -12.05 22.31
CA GLY A 93 9.35 -11.68 23.49
C GLY A 93 10.69 -11.01 23.16
N SER A 94 11.40 -10.50 24.17
CA SER A 94 12.71 -9.88 24.00
C SER A 94 13.79 -10.83 23.45
N ASN A 95 13.57 -12.13 23.55
CA ASN A 95 14.41 -13.19 22.99
C ASN A 95 14.05 -13.58 21.54
N GLY A 96 13.08 -12.87 20.90
CA GLY A 96 12.61 -13.15 19.55
C GLY A 96 11.67 -14.37 19.42
N HIS A 97 11.39 -15.09 20.52
CA HIS A 97 10.44 -16.21 20.48
C HIS A 97 8.99 -15.71 20.47
N GLN A 98 8.15 -16.44 19.75
CA GLN A 98 6.72 -16.15 19.70
C GLN A 98 6.08 -16.32 21.08
N LEU A 99 5.22 -15.38 21.44
CA LEU A 99 4.39 -15.38 22.63
C LEU A 99 2.94 -15.72 22.25
N GLY A 100 2.39 -16.72 22.91
CA GLY A 100 0.99 -17.12 22.72
C GLY A 100 0.64 -17.58 21.31
N SER A 101 -0.64 -17.50 21.00
CA SER A 101 -1.18 -17.82 19.67
C SER A 101 -0.97 -16.66 18.70
N PRO A 102 -0.77 -16.93 17.40
CA PRO A 102 -0.80 -15.88 16.38
C PRO A 102 -2.20 -15.25 16.32
N ALA A 103 -2.29 -14.08 15.71
CA ALA A 103 -3.55 -13.39 15.50
C ALA A 103 -4.53 -14.23 14.71
N SER A 104 -5.77 -14.28 15.17
CA SER A 104 -6.89 -14.81 14.38
C SER A 104 -7.27 -13.83 13.28
N TRP A 105 -7.79 -14.34 12.17
CA TRP A 105 -8.32 -13.52 11.10
C TRP A 105 -9.76 -13.10 11.40
N ASP A 106 -10.01 -11.79 11.39
CA ASP A 106 -11.35 -11.22 11.52
C ASP A 106 -11.93 -10.99 10.12
N HIS A 107 -12.87 -11.84 9.72
CA HIS A 107 -13.53 -11.83 8.42
C HIS A 107 -14.70 -10.85 8.30
N ALA A 108 -14.77 -9.81 9.15
CA ALA A 108 -15.83 -8.80 9.09
C ALA A 108 -15.89 -8.07 7.73
N HIS A 109 -14.78 -8.03 7.00
CA HIS A 109 -14.71 -7.45 5.66
C HIS A 109 -14.13 -8.45 4.65
N PRO A 110 -14.64 -8.48 3.40
CA PRO A 110 -14.09 -9.33 2.35
C PRO A 110 -12.69 -8.84 1.94
N SER A 111 -11.82 -9.79 1.59
CA SER A 111 -10.51 -9.45 1.03
C SER A 111 -10.63 -8.90 -0.38
N GLN A 112 -9.83 -7.91 -0.70
CA GLN A 112 -9.74 -7.28 -2.00
C GLN A 112 -8.29 -7.33 -2.51
N LEU A 113 -8.13 -7.41 -3.82
CA LEU A 113 -6.81 -7.28 -4.45
C LEU A 113 -6.43 -5.79 -4.45
N LEU A 114 -5.37 -5.46 -3.72
CA LEU A 114 -4.84 -4.10 -3.64
C LEU A 114 -3.62 -3.97 -4.54
N THR A 115 -3.53 -2.87 -5.27
CA THR A 115 -2.30 -2.50 -5.99
C THR A 115 -1.64 -1.35 -5.25
N LEU A 116 -0.42 -1.57 -4.78
CA LEU A 116 0.40 -0.58 -4.13
C LEU A 116 1.40 0.00 -5.12
N SER A 117 1.20 1.24 -5.53
CA SER A 117 2.20 2.02 -6.26
C SER A 117 3.46 2.24 -5.39
N PRO A 118 4.62 2.64 -5.96
CA PRO A 118 5.76 3.06 -5.17
C PRO A 118 5.38 4.11 -4.11
N GLY A 119 5.76 3.87 -2.85
CA GLY A 119 5.42 4.72 -1.71
C GLY A 119 3.98 4.58 -1.19
N ALA A 120 3.10 3.84 -1.85
CA ALA A 120 1.73 3.64 -1.39
C ALA A 120 1.68 2.70 -0.18
N THR A 121 0.71 2.93 0.69
CA THR A 121 0.48 2.18 1.91
C THR A 121 -0.88 1.49 1.87
N ALA A 122 -0.93 0.27 2.41
CA ALA A 122 -2.14 -0.41 2.83
C ALA A 122 -2.13 -0.52 4.35
N HIS A 123 -3.31 -0.60 4.96
CA HIS A 123 -3.44 -0.80 6.39
C HIS A 123 -4.25 -2.06 6.71
N ALA A 124 -4.05 -2.58 7.91
CA ALA A 124 -4.87 -3.63 8.49
C ALA A 124 -5.19 -3.27 9.96
N VAL A 125 -6.40 -3.54 10.38
CA VAL A 125 -6.81 -3.32 11.75
C VAL A 125 -6.30 -4.46 12.61
N LEU A 126 -5.46 -4.14 13.59
CA LEU A 126 -4.98 -5.07 14.61
C LEU A 126 -5.69 -4.79 15.93
N ARG A 127 -6.43 -5.76 16.43
CA ARG A 127 -7.08 -5.71 17.73
C ARG A 127 -6.23 -6.48 18.75
N ILE A 128 -5.96 -5.86 19.88
CA ILE A 128 -5.24 -6.46 21.01
C ILE A 128 -6.16 -6.44 22.22
N VAL A 129 -6.51 -7.61 22.72
CA VAL A 129 -7.33 -7.76 23.93
C VAL A 129 -6.43 -7.60 25.15
N ASP A 130 -6.95 -6.94 26.19
CA ASP A 130 -6.28 -6.88 27.47
C ASP A 130 -6.18 -8.28 28.08
N VAL A 131 -4.96 -8.78 28.17
CA VAL A 131 -4.72 -10.13 28.64
C VAL A 131 -5.04 -10.34 30.14
N SER A 132 -5.22 -9.28 30.89
CA SER A 132 -5.64 -9.37 32.30
C SER A 132 -7.06 -9.88 32.47
N VAL A 133 -7.91 -9.69 31.42
CA VAL A 133 -9.28 -10.20 31.40
C VAL A 133 -9.41 -11.57 30.75
N LEU A 134 -8.29 -12.10 30.21
CA LEU A 134 -8.23 -13.40 29.54
C LEU A 134 -7.70 -14.47 30.46
N GLY A 135 -8.21 -15.64 30.25
CA GLY A 135 -7.75 -16.85 30.89
C GLY A 135 -8.84 -17.54 31.70
N ASN A 136 -8.78 -18.81 31.61
CA ASN A 136 -9.57 -19.70 32.46
C ASN A 136 -8.62 -20.82 32.94
N PRO A 137 -9.00 -21.60 33.97
CA PRO A 137 -8.11 -22.64 34.50
C PRO A 137 -7.64 -23.70 33.48
N LYS A 138 -8.38 -23.89 32.39
CA LYS A 138 -8.03 -24.86 31.33
C LYS A 138 -7.14 -24.25 30.25
N GLN A 139 -7.11 -22.94 30.10
CA GLN A 139 -6.30 -22.22 29.12
C GLN A 139 -5.73 -20.93 29.73
N PRO A 140 -4.72 -21.03 30.60
CA PRO A 140 -4.14 -19.87 31.24
C PRO A 140 -3.39 -19.03 30.22
N CYS A 141 -3.58 -17.71 30.27
CA CYS A 141 -2.87 -16.74 29.41
C CYS A 141 -1.41 -16.60 29.85
N ASN A 142 -1.12 -16.62 31.16
CA ASN A 142 0.19 -16.30 31.72
C ASN A 142 0.74 -14.97 31.15
N PRO A 143 0.20 -13.81 31.60
CA PRO A 143 0.58 -12.49 31.05
C PRO A 143 2.08 -12.26 31.08
N THR A 144 2.65 -11.80 29.98
CA THR A 144 4.07 -11.46 29.84
C THR A 144 4.24 -10.27 28.89
N LYS A 145 5.43 -9.64 28.92
CA LYS A 145 5.71 -8.47 28.09
C LYS A 145 6.20 -8.89 26.71
N ALA A 146 5.48 -8.48 25.67
CA ALA A 146 5.97 -8.50 24.30
C ALA A 146 6.93 -7.32 24.05
N ALA A 147 7.94 -7.54 23.21
CA ALA A 147 8.90 -6.52 22.79
C ALA A 147 8.68 -6.10 21.34
N ALA A 148 8.10 -6.98 20.52
CA ALA A 148 7.92 -6.74 19.09
C ALA A 148 6.68 -7.48 18.55
N LEU A 149 6.28 -7.10 17.34
CA LEU A 149 5.36 -7.87 16.50
C LEU A 149 6.12 -8.41 15.30
N ARG A 150 5.86 -9.67 14.97
CA ARG A 150 6.25 -10.30 13.69
C ARG A 150 5.08 -10.19 12.75
N ILE A 151 5.31 -9.56 11.60
CA ILE A 151 4.31 -9.32 10.56
C ILE A 151 4.69 -10.14 9.33
N ILE A 152 3.81 -11.00 8.87
CA ILE A 152 3.93 -11.71 7.60
C ILE A 152 2.97 -11.04 6.62
N PRO A 153 3.45 -10.34 5.59
CA PRO A 153 2.57 -9.72 4.60
C PRO A 153 1.62 -10.74 3.95
N PRO A 154 0.42 -10.30 3.50
CA PRO A 154 -0.52 -11.20 2.84
C PRO A 154 0.12 -12.01 1.71
N ASN A 155 -0.19 -13.31 1.65
CA ASN A 155 0.33 -14.24 0.65
C ASN A 155 1.86 -14.39 0.62
N ASP A 156 2.58 -14.05 1.69
CA ASP A 156 4.01 -14.30 1.84
C ASP A 156 4.28 -15.28 2.98
N ARG A 157 5.55 -15.67 3.13
CA ARG A 157 6.06 -16.52 4.22
C ARG A 157 7.21 -15.88 4.97
N THR A 158 7.77 -14.81 4.42
CA THR A 158 8.83 -14.02 5.05
C THR A 158 8.20 -12.97 5.97
N SER A 159 8.83 -12.69 7.09
CA SER A 159 8.32 -11.75 8.08
C SER A 159 9.13 -10.46 8.16
N ILE A 160 8.45 -9.40 8.62
CA ILE A 160 9.01 -8.13 9.07
C ILE A 160 8.79 -8.08 10.57
N GLU A 161 9.80 -7.68 11.34
CA GLU A 161 9.65 -7.46 12.78
C GLU A 161 9.63 -5.96 13.07
N ILE A 162 8.67 -5.53 13.88
CA ILE A 162 8.52 -4.13 14.29
C ILE A 162 8.52 -4.03 15.81
N PRO A 163 9.26 -3.08 16.40
CA PRO A 163 9.24 -2.85 17.85
C PRO A 163 7.83 -2.42 18.28
N PHE A 164 7.23 -3.17 19.19
CA PHE A 164 5.94 -2.84 19.76
C PHE A 164 5.74 -3.53 21.11
N SER A 165 5.61 -2.74 22.16
CA SER A 165 5.59 -3.25 23.54
C SER A 165 4.16 -3.24 24.11
N PHE A 166 3.68 -4.43 24.49
CA PHE A 166 2.36 -4.61 25.10
C PHE A 166 2.34 -5.87 25.98
N ASN A 167 1.24 -6.11 26.70
CA ASN A 167 1.08 -7.34 27.46
C ASN A 167 0.47 -8.43 26.56
N ALA A 168 1.15 -9.57 26.48
CA ALA A 168 0.79 -10.73 25.67
C ALA A 168 0.59 -11.97 26.56
N CYS A 169 0.02 -13.03 26.01
CA CYS A 169 -0.01 -14.34 26.65
C CYS A 169 1.30 -15.08 26.38
N ALA A 170 1.96 -15.64 27.42
CA ALA A 170 3.18 -16.42 27.23
C ALA A 170 2.91 -17.75 26.51
N THR A 171 1.78 -18.37 26.80
CA THR A 171 1.42 -19.71 26.30
C THR A 171 0.35 -19.64 25.22
N PRO A 172 0.42 -20.51 24.19
CA PRO A 172 -0.66 -20.66 23.22
C PRO A 172 -1.98 -21.08 23.90
N GLY A 173 -3.09 -20.63 23.33
CA GLY A 173 -4.45 -20.98 23.81
C GLY A 173 -5.39 -19.79 23.62
N PRO A 174 -5.49 -18.84 24.58
CA PRO A 174 -6.37 -17.71 24.44
C PRO A 174 -6.04 -16.86 23.21
N ILE A 175 -7.06 -16.49 22.43
CA ILE A 175 -6.91 -15.56 21.32
C ILE A 175 -6.97 -14.14 21.89
N TYR A 176 -5.84 -13.45 21.89
CA TYR A 176 -5.72 -12.06 22.35
C TYR A 176 -5.34 -11.09 21.21
N LEU A 177 -5.01 -11.63 20.06
CA LEU A 177 -4.76 -10.86 18.84
C LEU A 177 -5.77 -11.26 17.75
N SER A 178 -6.32 -10.28 17.07
CA SER A 178 -7.05 -10.50 15.82
C SER A 178 -6.70 -9.41 14.82
N VAL A 179 -6.68 -9.77 13.53
CA VAL A 179 -6.33 -8.86 12.45
C VAL A 179 -7.34 -8.96 11.32
N ARG A 180 -7.70 -7.81 10.75
CA ARG A 180 -8.56 -7.71 9.57
C ARG A 180 -7.75 -7.82 8.28
N THR A 181 -8.47 -8.03 7.17
CA THR A 181 -7.89 -7.99 5.83
C THR A 181 -7.27 -6.62 5.54
N THR A 182 -6.22 -6.60 4.71
CA THR A 182 -5.61 -5.35 4.26
C THR A 182 -6.58 -4.53 3.42
N GLN A 183 -6.53 -3.21 3.61
CA GLN A 183 -7.31 -2.21 2.89
C GLN A 183 -6.38 -1.14 2.32
N SER A 184 -6.82 -0.42 1.28
CA SER A 184 -6.02 0.61 0.64
C SER A 184 -5.92 1.89 1.48
N GLY A 185 -4.80 2.59 1.36
CA GLY A 185 -4.53 3.83 2.07
C GLY A 185 -3.84 3.60 3.40
N ALA A 186 -3.28 4.68 3.96
CA ALA A 186 -2.70 4.71 5.28
C ALA A 186 -3.78 5.08 6.31
N GLY A 187 -3.72 4.43 7.45
CA GLY A 187 -4.46 4.75 8.66
C GLY A 187 -5.99 4.83 8.54
N ILE A 188 -6.69 4.52 9.59
CA ILE A 188 -8.13 4.80 9.70
C ILE A 188 -8.29 5.99 10.64
N PRO A 189 -8.40 7.22 10.12
CA PRO A 189 -8.74 8.34 10.99
C PRO A 189 -10.14 8.12 11.55
N ASN A 190 -10.28 8.11 12.85
CA ASN A 190 -11.55 7.97 13.58
C ASN A 190 -12.22 6.59 13.47
N PHE A 191 -11.58 5.60 14.05
CA PHE A 191 -12.16 4.30 14.25
C PHE A 191 -13.37 4.40 15.21
N SER A 192 -14.58 4.24 14.68
CA SER A 192 -15.75 3.90 15.47
C SER A 192 -16.11 2.43 15.25
N PHE A 193 -16.31 1.69 16.33
CA PHE A 193 -16.82 0.32 16.33
C PHE A 193 -18.33 0.31 16.15
#